data_8bd95f797d550a7f86aaa341f7a377d3
#
_entry.id   8bd95f797d550a7f86aaa341f7a377d3
#
_cell.length_a   1.000
_cell.length_b   1.000
_cell.length_c   1.000
_cell.angle_alpha   90.00
_cell.angle_beta   90.00
_cell.angle_gamma   90.00
#
_symmetry.space_group_name_H-M   'P 1'
#
loop_
_entity.id
_entity.type
_entity.pdbx_description
1 polymer ?
#
loop_
_entity_poly.entity_id
_entity_poly.type
_entity_poly.pdbx_seq_one_letter_code
_entity_poly.pdbx_strand_id
1 'polypeptide(L)'
;MKKQLLRTMISATMLGAVTICISCSGNGFGFGKKQEAVFSGTIETREIRVGSKVGGRVEAVLVEEGQQVTAGQALVKFDIAELRTQKEQAEARIEQQQARLERLLHGARPEEKAQAKAATETARANLEAVKTWPRPEEIEQARASLAAAEADLNNANVAFQRTEQLRASGDISQQEYDSAKFRLQNLRARRDAEKKRLDLLLNGSRKEDIRAAEEKFRQAQEAERLVLAGPRAEEIADARAQLAEAQARLEQIKVQLEEGEVKSSAAATVEVLSVRPGDLLTPNQTVARLLEKDQIFVRVFIPEPQLGTVKVGQKAKIKVDSFSDQLFDGVVEQINSQGEFTPRNVQSRDERNHQVFGVKIHIDNREGKLKPGMAADVTLEK
;
A
#
# COMPACT_ATOMS: atom_id res chain seq x y z
N MET A 1 45.73 35.04 -69.37
CA MET A 1 45.59 35.74 -70.66
C MET A 1 44.77 36.99 -70.34
N LYS A 2 45.53 38.11 -70.38
CA LYS A 2 45.34 39.31 -71.29
C LYS A 2 44.08 40.11 -70.85
N LYS A 3 44.20 41.22 -70.32
CA LYS A 3 44.81 42.49 -70.71
C LYS A 3 43.71 43.52 -70.55
N GLN A 4 43.87 44.54 -69.72
CA GLN A 4 44.41 45.87 -70.06
C GLN A 4 43.35 46.73 -70.66
N LEU A 5 43.20 47.85 -70.10
CA LEU A 5 43.63 49.25 -70.30
C LEU A 5 42.41 50.04 -70.74
N LEU A 6 42.17 51.31 -70.52
CA LEU A 6 43.03 52.47 -70.38
C LEU A 6 42.11 53.68 -70.15
N ARG A 7 42.41 54.58 -69.21
CA ARG A 7 42.67 56.01 -69.44
C ARG A 7 41.63 56.81 -70.30
N THR A 8 41.25 57.98 -69.94
CA THR A 8 41.90 59.26 -69.64
C THR A 8 40.80 60.32 -69.34
N MET A 9 40.98 61.21 -68.36
CA MET A 9 41.39 62.60 -68.39
C MET A 9 40.40 63.55 -69.15
N ILE A 10 39.98 64.59 -68.48
CA ILE A 10 40.40 66.02 -68.55
C ILE A 10 39.26 66.85 -67.94
N SER A 11 39.41 67.54 -66.82
CA SER A 11 39.78 68.95 -66.54
C SER A 11 38.83 70.00 -67.07
N ALA A 12 38.31 70.81 -66.21
CA ALA A 12 38.60 72.31 -66.16
C ALA A 12 37.48 72.99 -65.33
N THR A 13 37.81 73.61 -64.22
CA THR A 13 37.86 75.03 -63.83
C THR A 13 36.65 75.92 -64.16
N MET A 14 36.08 76.56 -63.12
CA MET A 14 35.95 78.01 -62.85
C MET A 14 35.02 78.24 -61.70
N LEU A 15 35.45 78.72 -60.54
CA LEU A 15 35.66 80.07 -60.00
C LEU A 15 34.40 80.97 -60.03
N GLY A 16 33.92 81.37 -58.84
CA GLY A 16 32.92 82.47 -58.66
C GLY A 16 32.40 82.46 -57.18
N ALA A 17 33.07 83.15 -56.37
CA ALA A 17 32.91 84.28 -55.43
C ALA A 17 31.58 84.31 -54.64
N VAL A 18 31.70 84.09 -53.30
CA VAL A 18 31.38 84.99 -52.16
C VAL A 18 30.01 85.69 -52.18
N THR A 19 29.18 85.32 -51.19
CA THR A 19 28.55 86.35 -50.32
C THR A 19 28.17 85.76 -48.96
N ILE A 20 28.73 86.36 -47.93
CA ILE A 20 28.44 86.12 -46.53
C ILE A 20 27.08 86.78 -46.19
N CYS A 21 26.15 86.04 -45.57
CA CYS A 21 25.12 86.65 -44.70
C CYS A 21 25.04 85.86 -43.41
N ILE A 22 25.56 86.46 -42.37
CA ILE A 22 25.37 86.06 -40.94
C ILE A 22 23.95 86.47 -40.61
N SER A 23 23.13 85.46 -40.17
CA SER A 23 21.91 85.73 -39.46
C SER A 23 21.86 84.76 -38.25
N CYS A 24 22.23 85.33 -37.12
CA CYS A 24 21.96 84.68 -35.80
C CYS A 24 20.47 84.67 -35.58
N SER A 25 19.91 83.49 -35.46
CA SER A 25 18.65 83.33 -34.77
C SER A 25 18.82 82.15 -33.85
N GLY A 26 18.88 82.41 -32.54
CA GLY A 26 18.87 81.41 -31.48
C GLY A 26 17.56 80.65 -31.49
N ASN A 27 17.69 79.38 -31.54
CA ASN A 27 16.57 78.52 -31.14
C ASN A 27 17.07 77.48 -30.12
N GLY A 28 16.41 77.53 -29.01
CA GLY A 28 16.72 76.80 -27.82
C GLY A 28 16.90 75.30 -28.03
N PHE A 29 17.85 74.76 -27.30
CA PHE A 29 17.95 73.37 -27.02
C PHE A 29 16.63 72.94 -26.36
N GLY A 30 15.72 72.39 -27.16
CA GLY A 30 14.60 71.61 -26.66
C GLY A 30 15.18 70.39 -26.03
N PHE A 31 15.10 70.30 -24.71
CA PHE A 31 15.22 69.02 -24.01
C PHE A 31 14.18 68.08 -24.63
N GLY A 32 14.65 67.19 -25.50
CA GLY A 32 13.83 66.08 -25.96
C GLY A 32 13.30 65.33 -24.76
N LYS A 33 11.98 65.33 -24.56
CA LYS A 33 11.31 64.35 -23.66
C LYS A 33 11.90 63.01 -24.05
N LYS A 34 12.65 62.41 -23.15
CA LYS A 34 13.06 61.02 -23.27
C LYS A 34 11.80 60.21 -23.55
N GLN A 35 11.64 59.77 -24.79
CA GLN A 35 10.54 58.88 -25.17
C GLN A 35 10.65 57.67 -24.31
N GLU A 36 9.70 57.47 -23.41
CA GLU A 36 9.60 56.26 -22.60
C GLU A 36 9.42 55.10 -23.59
N ALA A 37 10.26 54.08 -23.43
CA ALA A 37 10.20 52.91 -24.31
C ALA A 37 8.86 52.21 -24.08
N VAL A 38 8.04 52.15 -25.11
CA VAL A 38 6.76 51.46 -25.13
C VAL A 38 6.98 50.10 -25.80
N PHE A 39 6.60 49.06 -25.13
CA PHE A 39 6.69 47.66 -25.58
C PHE A 39 5.30 47.12 -25.85
N SER A 40 5.04 46.69 -27.06
CA SER A 40 3.77 46.06 -27.39
C SER A 40 3.79 44.57 -27.06
N GLY A 41 2.70 44.05 -26.53
CA GLY A 41 2.53 42.67 -26.17
C GLY A 41 1.07 42.21 -26.21
N THR A 42 0.84 41.01 -25.72
CA THR A 42 -0.50 40.43 -25.70
C THR A 42 -0.84 39.99 -24.25
N ILE A 43 -2.06 40.26 -23.89
CA ILE A 43 -2.60 39.75 -22.60
C ILE A 43 -2.82 38.23 -22.71
N GLU A 44 -2.21 37.53 -21.83
CA GLU A 44 -2.35 36.08 -21.68
C GLU A 44 -2.85 35.72 -20.26
N THR A 45 -3.39 34.53 -20.09
CA THR A 45 -3.72 33.99 -18.78
C THR A 45 -3.18 32.58 -18.67
N ARG A 46 -3.12 32.08 -17.45
CA ARG A 46 -2.71 30.70 -17.20
C ARG A 46 -3.82 29.75 -17.60
N GLU A 47 -3.52 28.86 -18.53
CA GLU A 47 -4.39 27.78 -18.93
C GLU A 47 -4.20 26.56 -17.99
N ILE A 48 -5.32 26.02 -17.52
CA ILE A 48 -5.38 24.75 -16.78
C ILE A 48 -6.10 23.74 -17.66
N ARG A 49 -5.45 22.63 -17.95
CA ARG A 49 -6.04 21.49 -18.64
C ARG A 49 -6.50 20.48 -17.61
N VAL A 50 -7.80 20.25 -17.53
CA VAL A 50 -8.39 19.29 -16.59
C VAL A 50 -8.87 18.05 -17.31
N GLY A 51 -8.68 16.90 -16.70
CA GLY A 51 -9.06 15.60 -17.20
C GLY A 51 -9.16 14.58 -16.08
N SER A 52 -9.66 13.38 -16.38
CA SER A 52 -9.74 12.28 -15.41
C SER A 52 -8.59 11.30 -15.61
N LYS A 53 -8.07 10.76 -14.53
CA LYS A 53 -7.08 9.68 -14.56
C LYS A 53 -7.68 8.31 -14.90
N VAL A 54 -9.00 8.14 -14.71
CA VAL A 54 -9.66 6.84 -14.93
C VAL A 54 -10.33 6.76 -16.30
N GLY A 55 -10.74 7.89 -16.91
CA GLY A 55 -11.53 7.88 -18.15
C GLY A 55 -12.90 7.24 -17.93
N GLY A 56 -13.53 6.83 -19.04
CA GLY A 56 -14.84 6.18 -19.04
C GLY A 56 -15.88 6.90 -19.90
N ARG A 57 -17.14 6.47 -19.80
CA ARG A 57 -18.24 7.14 -20.49
C ARG A 57 -18.66 8.38 -19.71
N VAL A 58 -18.82 9.51 -20.41
CA VAL A 58 -19.36 10.76 -19.84
C VAL A 58 -20.84 10.58 -19.56
N GLU A 59 -21.23 10.62 -18.29
CA GLU A 59 -22.64 10.59 -17.85
C GLU A 59 -23.29 11.95 -18.02
N ALA A 60 -22.64 13.00 -17.52
CA ALA A 60 -23.15 14.35 -17.55
C ALA A 60 -22.03 15.38 -17.63
N VAL A 61 -22.32 16.48 -18.30
CA VAL A 61 -21.53 17.71 -18.33
C VAL A 61 -22.28 18.74 -17.51
N LEU A 62 -21.65 19.33 -16.50
CA LEU A 62 -22.28 20.18 -15.50
C LEU A 62 -22.03 21.68 -15.70
N VAL A 63 -21.24 22.02 -16.71
CA VAL A 63 -20.83 23.40 -16.99
C VAL A 63 -20.90 23.69 -18.48
N GLU A 64 -20.95 24.96 -18.85
CA GLU A 64 -20.95 25.44 -20.23
C GLU A 64 -19.72 26.25 -20.54
N GLU A 65 -19.36 26.35 -21.82
CA GLU A 65 -18.28 27.23 -22.28
C GLU A 65 -18.61 28.69 -21.92
N GLY A 66 -17.60 29.43 -21.44
CA GLY A 66 -17.78 30.79 -20.95
C GLY A 66 -18.26 30.89 -19.48
N GLN A 67 -18.66 29.80 -18.85
CA GLN A 67 -19.11 29.80 -17.45
C GLN A 67 -17.93 29.98 -16.48
N GLN A 68 -18.14 30.76 -15.43
CA GLN A 68 -17.21 30.89 -14.31
C GLN A 68 -17.41 29.72 -13.34
N VAL A 69 -16.32 29.11 -12.91
CA VAL A 69 -16.27 28.00 -11.97
C VAL A 69 -15.39 28.31 -10.78
N THR A 70 -15.70 27.74 -9.64
CA THR A 70 -14.91 27.85 -8.41
C THR A 70 -14.00 26.65 -8.24
N ALA A 71 -12.96 26.77 -7.41
CA ALA A 71 -12.13 25.64 -7.06
C ALA A 71 -12.97 24.53 -6.40
N GLY A 72 -12.76 23.26 -6.82
CA GLY A 72 -13.51 22.10 -6.34
C GLY A 72 -14.87 21.89 -7.03
N GLN A 73 -15.34 22.80 -7.86
CA GLN A 73 -16.60 22.65 -8.59
C GLN A 73 -16.48 21.51 -9.63
N ALA A 74 -17.47 20.59 -9.62
CA ALA A 74 -17.55 19.50 -10.59
C ALA A 74 -17.89 20.07 -11.99
N LEU A 75 -17.15 19.61 -13.00
CA LEU A 75 -17.28 20.00 -14.38
C LEU A 75 -17.93 18.91 -15.23
N VAL A 76 -17.47 17.68 -15.04
CA VAL A 76 -17.90 16.51 -15.79
C VAL A 76 -18.02 15.32 -14.84
N LYS A 77 -19.06 14.52 -15.03
CA LYS A 77 -19.27 13.22 -14.35
C LYS A 77 -19.13 12.09 -15.34
N PHE A 78 -18.41 11.04 -14.91
CA PHE A 78 -18.33 9.77 -15.63
C PHE A 78 -19.31 8.75 -15.05
N ASP A 79 -19.71 7.80 -15.87
CA ASP A 79 -20.41 6.61 -15.42
C ASP A 79 -19.47 5.76 -14.56
N ILE A 80 -19.82 5.64 -13.28
CA ILE A 80 -19.04 4.93 -12.27
C ILE A 80 -19.71 3.63 -11.79
N ALA A 81 -20.71 3.11 -12.55
CA ALA A 81 -21.45 1.91 -12.15
C ALA A 81 -20.53 0.70 -11.96
N GLU A 82 -19.59 0.51 -12.87
CA GLU A 82 -18.59 -0.57 -12.75
C GLU A 82 -17.69 -0.41 -11.52
N LEU A 83 -17.22 0.81 -11.26
CA LEU A 83 -16.38 1.11 -10.08
C LEU A 83 -17.14 0.91 -8.77
N ARG A 84 -18.47 1.19 -8.75
CA ARG A 84 -19.31 0.89 -7.58
C ARG A 84 -19.38 -0.60 -7.31
N THR A 85 -19.61 -1.40 -8.35
CA THR A 85 -19.62 -2.86 -8.24
C THR A 85 -18.27 -3.40 -7.76
N GLN A 86 -17.16 -2.85 -8.27
CA GLN A 86 -15.82 -3.21 -7.81
C GLN A 86 -15.59 -2.84 -6.34
N LYS A 87 -16.13 -1.70 -5.89
CA LYS A 87 -16.11 -1.30 -4.48
C LYS A 87 -16.84 -2.31 -3.60
N GLU A 88 -18.06 -2.69 -3.97
CA GLU A 88 -18.85 -3.69 -3.23
C GLU A 88 -18.12 -5.05 -3.15
N GLN A 89 -17.50 -5.49 -4.24
CA GLN A 89 -16.68 -6.69 -4.26
C GLN A 89 -15.46 -6.59 -3.30
N ALA A 90 -14.80 -5.43 -3.28
CA ALA A 90 -13.68 -5.20 -2.37
C ALA A 90 -14.12 -5.15 -0.91
N GLU A 91 -15.28 -4.57 -0.60
CA GLU A 91 -15.88 -4.56 0.74
C GLU A 91 -16.22 -5.99 1.20
N ALA A 92 -16.85 -6.79 0.35
CA ALA A 92 -17.13 -8.20 0.64
C ALA A 92 -15.83 -9.02 0.85
N ARG A 93 -14.76 -8.67 0.12
CA ARG A 93 -13.44 -9.30 0.32
C ARG A 93 -12.83 -8.96 1.67
N ILE A 94 -12.97 -7.72 2.14
CA ILE A 94 -12.53 -7.30 3.47
C ILE A 94 -13.28 -8.10 4.54
N GLU A 95 -14.60 -8.19 4.44
CA GLU A 95 -15.42 -8.96 5.38
C GLU A 95 -14.99 -10.43 5.44
N GLN A 96 -14.72 -11.04 4.29
CA GLN A 96 -14.19 -12.40 4.21
C GLN A 96 -12.85 -12.56 4.95
N GLN A 97 -11.89 -11.66 4.72
CA GLN A 97 -10.59 -11.72 5.37
C GLN A 97 -10.69 -11.42 6.88
N GLN A 98 -11.58 -10.53 7.25
CA GLN A 98 -11.85 -10.19 8.65
C GLN A 98 -12.42 -11.40 9.40
N ALA A 99 -13.41 -12.07 8.83
CA ALA A 99 -13.98 -13.30 9.39
C ALA A 99 -12.94 -14.44 9.48
N ARG A 100 -12.00 -14.52 8.52
CA ARG A 100 -10.88 -15.47 8.58
C ARG A 100 -9.94 -15.16 9.73
N LEU A 101 -9.52 -13.91 9.88
CA LEU A 101 -8.65 -13.46 10.97
C LEU A 101 -9.32 -13.72 12.34
N GLU A 102 -10.59 -13.41 12.45
CA GLU A 102 -11.37 -13.59 13.68
C GLU A 102 -11.44 -15.07 14.09
N ARG A 103 -11.67 -15.97 13.14
CA ARG A 103 -11.60 -17.43 13.40
C ARG A 103 -10.23 -17.88 13.91
N LEU A 104 -9.15 -17.35 13.33
CA LEU A 104 -7.80 -17.68 13.81
C LEU A 104 -7.55 -17.11 15.21
N LEU A 105 -8.01 -15.90 15.52
CA LEU A 105 -7.86 -15.28 16.83
C LEU A 105 -8.66 -16.02 17.93
N HIS A 106 -9.85 -16.55 17.61
CA HIS A 106 -10.63 -17.37 18.55
C HIS A 106 -9.99 -18.74 18.79
N GLY A 107 -9.19 -19.22 17.82
CA GLY A 107 -8.50 -20.51 17.93
C GLY A 107 -9.47 -21.70 17.93
N ALA A 108 -9.07 -22.80 18.61
CA ALA A 108 -9.87 -24.01 18.70
C ALA A 108 -11.17 -23.79 19.47
N ARG A 109 -12.24 -24.43 19.02
CA ARG A 109 -13.57 -24.34 19.62
C ARG A 109 -13.56 -24.90 21.05
N PRO A 110 -14.48 -24.44 21.93
CA PRO A 110 -14.60 -24.97 23.28
C PRO A 110 -14.78 -26.52 23.34
N GLU A 111 -15.52 -27.06 22.35
CA GLU A 111 -15.76 -28.50 22.23
C GLU A 111 -14.48 -29.26 21.89
N GLU A 112 -13.65 -28.74 21.00
CA GLU A 112 -12.36 -29.33 20.61
C GLU A 112 -11.40 -29.36 21.80
N LYS A 113 -11.35 -28.26 22.57
CA LYS A 113 -10.56 -28.17 23.81
C LYS A 113 -11.06 -29.18 24.87
N ALA A 114 -12.39 -29.31 25.04
CA ALA A 114 -12.99 -30.25 25.95
C ALA A 114 -12.70 -31.71 25.54
N GLN A 115 -12.77 -32.02 24.25
CA GLN A 115 -12.45 -33.34 23.70
C GLN A 115 -10.98 -33.72 23.95
N ALA A 116 -10.05 -32.82 23.67
CA ALA A 116 -8.63 -33.03 23.87
C ALA A 116 -8.32 -33.25 25.34
N LYS A 117 -8.92 -32.45 26.23
CA LYS A 117 -8.81 -32.64 27.69
C LYS A 117 -9.36 -33.99 28.16
N ALA A 118 -10.53 -34.39 27.68
CA ALA A 118 -11.13 -35.70 28.04
C ALA A 118 -10.25 -36.88 27.58
N ALA A 119 -9.61 -36.76 26.41
CA ALA A 119 -8.64 -37.77 25.94
C ALA A 119 -7.41 -37.85 26.85
N THR A 120 -6.88 -36.73 27.32
CA THR A 120 -5.76 -36.67 28.27
C THR A 120 -6.13 -37.29 29.62
N GLU A 121 -7.32 -36.97 30.16
CA GLU A 121 -7.81 -37.57 31.42
C GLU A 121 -8.05 -39.06 31.28
N THR A 122 -8.55 -39.53 30.15
CA THR A 122 -8.73 -40.98 29.89
C THR A 122 -7.37 -41.68 29.84
N ALA A 123 -6.38 -41.14 29.17
CA ALA A 123 -5.04 -41.71 29.11
C ALA A 123 -4.36 -41.70 30.48
N ARG A 124 -4.57 -40.65 31.29
CA ARG A 124 -4.10 -40.54 32.67
C ARG A 124 -4.71 -41.63 33.57
N ALA A 125 -6.04 -41.78 33.52
CA ALA A 125 -6.74 -42.80 34.28
C ALA A 125 -6.25 -44.23 33.94
N ASN A 126 -5.98 -44.47 32.64
CA ASN A 126 -5.42 -45.75 32.21
C ASN A 126 -3.99 -45.99 32.76
N LEU A 127 -3.14 -44.93 32.74
CA LEU A 127 -1.80 -45.02 33.32
C LEU A 127 -1.86 -45.31 34.82
N GLU A 128 -2.73 -44.65 35.56
CA GLU A 128 -2.92 -44.88 36.98
C GLU A 128 -3.43 -46.31 37.22
N ALA A 129 -4.38 -46.80 36.43
CA ALA A 129 -4.87 -48.18 36.53
C ALA A 129 -3.74 -49.21 36.33
N VAL A 130 -2.86 -49.00 35.33
CA VAL A 130 -1.72 -49.89 35.09
C VAL A 130 -0.69 -49.79 36.20
N LYS A 131 -0.44 -48.62 36.80
CA LYS A 131 0.51 -48.44 37.91
C LYS A 131 0.01 -49.03 39.22
N THR A 132 -1.29 -48.99 39.45
CA THR A 132 -1.91 -49.49 40.68
C THR A 132 -2.29 -50.97 40.61
N TRP A 133 -2.11 -51.61 39.45
CA TRP A 133 -2.36 -53.05 39.32
C TRP A 133 -1.23 -53.86 39.95
N PRO A 134 -1.52 -54.99 40.69
CA PRO A 134 -2.86 -55.51 40.96
C PRO A 134 -3.53 -54.80 42.14
N ARG A 135 -4.83 -54.97 42.24
CA ARG A 135 -5.59 -54.45 43.38
C ARG A 135 -5.18 -55.12 44.67
N PRO A 136 -5.20 -54.44 45.83
CA PRO A 136 -4.85 -55.01 47.13
C PRO A 136 -5.65 -56.29 47.45
N GLU A 137 -6.93 -56.32 47.03
CA GLU A 137 -7.80 -57.43 47.25
C GLU A 137 -7.35 -58.70 46.50
N GLU A 138 -6.80 -58.55 45.29
CA GLU A 138 -6.26 -59.66 44.48
C GLU A 138 -5.01 -60.25 45.14
N ILE A 139 -4.17 -59.38 45.71
CA ILE A 139 -3.00 -59.86 46.50
C ILE A 139 -3.43 -60.60 47.75
N GLU A 140 -4.40 -60.09 48.52
CA GLU A 140 -4.92 -60.76 49.73
C GLU A 140 -5.57 -62.08 49.37
N GLN A 141 -6.30 -62.17 48.27
CA GLN A 141 -6.87 -63.44 47.81
C GLN A 141 -5.77 -64.46 47.46
N ALA A 142 -4.70 -64.01 46.75
CA ALA A 142 -3.59 -64.91 46.43
C ALA A 142 -2.81 -65.37 47.70
N ARG A 143 -2.66 -64.47 48.69
CA ARG A 143 -2.06 -64.78 49.97
C ARG A 143 -2.89 -65.85 50.72
N ALA A 144 -4.21 -65.71 50.76
CA ALA A 144 -5.10 -66.70 51.40
C ALA A 144 -5.04 -68.04 50.66
N SER A 145 -4.97 -68.05 49.31
CA SER A 145 -4.81 -69.28 48.53
C SER A 145 -3.48 -69.98 48.81
N LEU A 146 -2.39 -69.24 48.92
CA LEU A 146 -1.09 -69.77 49.29
C LEU A 146 -1.10 -70.32 50.68
N ALA A 147 -1.68 -69.64 51.68
CA ALA A 147 -1.80 -70.15 53.11
C ALA A 147 -2.59 -71.42 53.15
N ALA A 148 -3.68 -71.59 52.43
CA ALA A 148 -4.44 -72.83 52.34
C ALA A 148 -3.59 -73.98 51.75
N ALA A 149 -2.86 -73.71 50.63
CA ALA A 149 -1.98 -74.72 50.03
C ALA A 149 -0.79 -75.10 50.94
N GLU A 150 -0.27 -74.14 51.70
CA GLU A 150 0.76 -74.44 52.74
C GLU A 150 0.24 -75.32 53.90
N ALA A 151 -0.98 -75.04 54.33
CA ALA A 151 -1.62 -75.90 55.38
C ALA A 151 -1.83 -77.31 54.86
N ASP A 152 -2.32 -77.50 53.63
CA ASP A 152 -2.50 -78.78 52.97
C ASP A 152 -1.17 -79.57 52.86
N LEU A 153 -0.13 -78.87 52.43
CA LEU A 153 1.22 -79.42 52.30
C LEU A 153 1.77 -79.83 53.66
N ASN A 154 1.59 -79.02 54.72
CA ASN A 154 2.04 -79.33 56.06
C ASN A 154 1.34 -80.57 56.56
N ASN A 155 0.01 -80.69 56.41
CA ASN A 155 -0.76 -81.87 56.76
C ASN A 155 -0.24 -83.14 56.04
N ALA A 156 0.01 -83.05 54.76
CA ALA A 156 0.55 -84.14 53.96
C ALA A 156 1.99 -84.52 54.36
N ASN A 157 2.80 -83.56 54.74
CA ASN A 157 4.16 -83.78 55.19
C ASN A 157 4.16 -84.56 56.52
N VAL A 158 3.32 -84.16 57.50
CA VAL A 158 3.13 -84.88 58.75
C VAL A 158 2.61 -86.32 58.51
N ALA A 159 1.64 -86.44 57.57
CA ALA A 159 1.10 -87.78 57.23
C ALA A 159 2.17 -88.65 56.56
N PHE A 160 2.96 -88.13 55.67
CA PHE A 160 4.09 -88.82 55.01
C PHE A 160 5.17 -89.24 56.03
N GLN A 161 5.57 -88.38 56.95
CA GLN A 161 6.51 -88.71 58.00
C GLN A 161 6.04 -89.88 58.85
N ARG A 162 4.75 -89.90 59.20
CA ARG A 162 4.15 -91.07 59.92
C ARG A 162 4.20 -92.34 59.06
N THR A 163 3.86 -92.25 57.79
CA THR A 163 3.91 -93.36 56.83
C THR A 163 5.33 -93.90 56.65
N GLU A 164 6.33 -93.00 56.63
CA GLU A 164 7.77 -93.36 56.56
C GLU A 164 8.23 -94.17 57.81
N GLN A 165 7.79 -93.71 58.97
CA GLN A 165 8.05 -94.46 60.23
C GLN A 165 7.39 -95.87 60.25
N LEU A 166 6.15 -95.99 59.83
CA LEU A 166 5.43 -97.25 59.72
C LEU A 166 6.02 -98.21 58.71
N ARG A 167 6.59 -97.65 57.58
CA ARG A 167 7.33 -98.48 56.65
C ARG A 167 8.59 -99.08 57.24
N ALA A 168 9.34 -98.25 58.01
CA ALA A 168 10.57 -98.74 58.71
C ALA A 168 10.31 -99.85 59.69
N SER A 169 9.08 -99.90 60.32
CA SER A 169 8.64 -101.04 61.21
C SER A 169 8.04 -102.18 60.39
N GLY A 170 7.81 -102.06 59.10
CA GLY A 170 7.22 -103.13 58.27
C GLY A 170 5.68 -103.22 58.29
N ASP A 171 4.98 -102.22 58.84
CA ASP A 171 3.56 -102.21 59.09
C ASP A 171 2.68 -101.74 57.91
N ILE A 172 3.29 -101.27 56.79
CA ILE A 172 2.53 -100.82 55.61
C ILE A 172 3.07 -101.38 54.27
N SER A 173 2.18 -101.35 53.25
CA SER A 173 2.53 -101.79 51.88
C SER A 173 3.35 -100.76 51.09
N GLN A 174 4.09 -101.22 50.11
CA GLN A 174 4.83 -100.35 49.21
C GLN A 174 3.87 -99.38 48.48
N GLN A 175 2.70 -99.83 48.08
CA GLN A 175 1.67 -99.05 47.41
C GLN A 175 1.18 -97.83 48.25
N GLU A 176 0.98 -98.07 49.58
CA GLU A 176 0.55 -97.04 50.52
C GLU A 176 1.65 -95.95 50.66
N TYR A 177 2.90 -96.38 50.84
CA TYR A 177 4.05 -95.48 50.86
C TYR A 177 4.16 -94.60 49.58
N ASP A 178 4.09 -95.24 48.43
CA ASP A 178 4.19 -94.54 47.13
C ASP A 178 3.01 -93.53 46.96
N SER A 179 1.79 -93.95 47.37
CA SER A 179 0.61 -93.05 47.35
C SER A 179 0.77 -91.82 48.24
N ALA A 180 1.32 -91.99 49.47
CA ALA A 180 1.59 -90.85 50.37
C ALA A 180 2.70 -89.95 49.81
N LYS A 181 3.74 -90.57 49.23
CA LYS A 181 4.83 -89.77 48.52
C LYS A 181 4.29 -88.97 47.35
N PHE A 182 3.50 -89.58 46.50
CA PHE A 182 2.89 -88.83 45.33
C PHE A 182 1.96 -87.74 45.82
N ARG A 183 1.17 -87.96 46.87
CA ARG A 183 0.28 -86.93 47.49
C ARG A 183 1.12 -85.73 47.96
N LEU A 184 2.20 -86.03 48.71
CA LEU A 184 3.12 -84.96 49.16
C LEU A 184 3.72 -84.19 48.00
N GLN A 185 4.19 -84.87 46.96
CA GLN A 185 4.76 -84.21 45.77
C GLN A 185 3.72 -83.36 45.08
N ASN A 186 2.49 -83.80 44.87
CA ASN A 186 1.41 -83.08 44.29
C ASN A 186 1.08 -81.75 45.04
N LEU A 187 0.95 -81.87 46.42
CA LEU A 187 0.64 -80.72 47.25
C LEU A 187 1.82 -79.72 47.30
N ARG A 188 3.07 -80.21 47.21
CA ARG A 188 4.25 -79.36 47.09
C ARG A 188 4.20 -78.57 45.76
N ALA A 189 3.91 -79.28 44.66
CA ALA A 189 3.78 -78.62 43.35
C ALA A 189 2.62 -77.61 43.37
N ARG A 190 1.51 -77.88 43.98
CA ARG A 190 0.38 -76.94 44.14
C ARG A 190 0.76 -75.72 44.97
N ARG A 191 1.43 -75.85 46.09
CA ARG A 191 1.92 -74.75 46.92
C ARG A 191 2.90 -73.87 46.11
N ASP A 192 3.82 -74.50 45.36
CA ASP A 192 4.81 -73.79 44.54
C ASP A 192 4.12 -73.00 43.39
N ALA A 193 3.03 -73.54 42.83
CA ALA A 193 2.22 -72.84 41.83
C ALA A 193 1.52 -71.63 42.43
N GLU A 194 0.87 -71.76 43.64
CA GLU A 194 0.22 -70.59 44.29
C GLU A 194 1.24 -69.54 44.74
N LYS A 195 2.44 -69.97 45.19
CA LYS A 195 3.54 -69.04 45.51
C LYS A 195 3.96 -68.28 44.30
N LYS A 196 4.19 -68.92 43.15
CA LYS A 196 4.56 -68.24 41.91
C LYS A 196 3.46 -67.26 41.43
N ARG A 197 2.16 -67.63 41.68
CA ARG A 197 1.05 -66.70 41.34
C ARG A 197 1.06 -65.49 42.25
N LEU A 198 1.32 -65.62 43.54
CA LEU A 198 1.48 -64.46 44.43
C LEU A 198 2.69 -63.60 44.04
N ASP A 199 3.85 -64.23 43.77
CA ASP A 199 5.06 -63.50 43.32
C ASP A 199 4.79 -62.74 42.08
N LEU A 200 4.02 -63.28 41.13
CA LEU A 200 3.66 -62.59 39.87
C LEU A 200 2.78 -61.34 40.15
N LEU A 201 1.81 -61.43 41.03
CA LEU A 201 1.00 -60.30 41.48
C LEU A 201 1.81 -59.26 42.24
N LEU A 202 2.72 -59.71 43.18
CA LEU A 202 3.60 -58.78 43.92
C LEU A 202 4.58 -57.99 42.99
N ASN A 203 4.99 -58.57 41.87
CA ASN A 203 5.83 -57.88 40.89
C ASN A 203 5.07 -56.79 40.15
N GLY A 204 3.71 -56.82 40.19
CA GLY A 204 2.87 -55.80 39.55
C GLY A 204 2.91 -55.79 38.02
N SER A 205 2.51 -54.69 37.43
CA SER A 205 2.54 -54.49 35.97
C SER A 205 3.96 -54.57 35.43
N ARG A 206 4.08 -55.08 34.21
CA ARG A 206 5.37 -55.12 33.54
C ARG A 206 5.85 -53.71 33.27
N LYS A 207 7.17 -53.45 33.33
CA LYS A 207 7.78 -52.16 33.05
C LYS A 207 7.45 -51.64 31.65
N GLU A 208 7.31 -52.58 30.69
CA GLU A 208 6.94 -52.26 29.33
C GLU A 208 5.50 -51.73 29.22
N ASP A 209 4.55 -52.33 29.99
CA ASP A 209 3.14 -51.91 30.03
C ASP A 209 2.99 -50.53 30.66
N ILE A 210 3.73 -50.27 31.76
CA ILE A 210 3.77 -48.96 32.40
C ILE A 210 4.33 -47.92 31.43
N ARG A 211 5.45 -48.22 30.75
CA ARG A 211 6.08 -47.33 29.79
C ARG A 211 5.16 -47.06 28.61
N ALA A 212 4.47 -48.08 28.09
CA ALA A 212 3.50 -47.90 26.99
C ALA A 212 2.33 -46.98 27.40
N ALA A 213 1.83 -47.12 28.64
CA ALA A 213 0.78 -46.26 29.16
C ALA A 213 1.28 -44.80 29.39
N GLU A 214 2.54 -44.63 29.86
CA GLU A 214 3.17 -43.34 30.03
C GLU A 214 3.33 -42.61 28.69
N GLU A 215 3.77 -43.30 27.63
CA GLU A 215 3.89 -42.73 26.30
C GLU A 215 2.53 -42.32 25.71
N LYS A 216 1.49 -43.13 25.93
CA LYS A 216 0.12 -42.75 25.51
C LYS A 216 -0.40 -41.52 26.23
N PHE A 217 -0.15 -41.42 27.53
CA PHE A 217 -0.52 -40.22 28.31
C PHE A 217 0.23 -39.00 27.81
N ARG A 218 1.54 -39.10 27.60
CA ARG A 218 2.36 -38.03 27.05
C ARG A 218 1.88 -37.60 25.65
N GLN A 219 1.55 -38.56 24.78
CA GLN A 219 0.99 -38.27 23.45
C GLN A 219 -0.34 -37.50 23.55
N ALA A 220 -1.25 -37.89 24.42
CA ALA A 220 -2.52 -37.19 24.63
C ALA A 220 -2.29 -35.79 25.19
N GLN A 221 -1.36 -35.64 26.15
CA GLN A 221 -1.00 -34.33 26.73
C GLN A 221 -0.41 -33.36 25.69
N GLU A 222 0.47 -33.86 24.82
CA GLU A 222 1.03 -33.01 23.73
C GLU A 222 -0.05 -32.64 22.70
N ALA A 223 -0.98 -33.55 22.40
CA ALA A 223 -2.12 -33.23 21.53
C ALA A 223 -3.02 -32.14 22.12
N GLU A 224 -3.34 -32.23 23.43
CA GLU A 224 -4.08 -31.20 24.15
C GLU A 224 -3.34 -29.86 24.11
N ARG A 225 -2.03 -29.86 24.36
CA ARG A 225 -1.19 -28.65 24.31
C ARG A 225 -1.24 -27.99 22.97
N LEU A 226 -1.20 -28.72 21.85
CA LEU A 226 -1.33 -28.18 20.49
C LEU A 226 -2.69 -27.54 20.28
N VAL A 227 -3.77 -28.15 20.70
CA VAL A 227 -5.13 -27.58 20.59
C VAL A 227 -5.26 -26.30 21.41
N LEU A 228 -4.68 -26.28 22.63
CA LEU A 228 -4.71 -25.09 23.49
C LEU A 228 -3.81 -23.95 22.99
N ALA A 229 -2.67 -24.27 22.36
CA ALA A 229 -1.78 -23.27 21.76
C ALA A 229 -2.43 -22.53 20.60
N GLY A 230 -3.38 -23.19 19.89
CA GLY A 230 -4.11 -22.58 18.79
C GLY A 230 -3.25 -22.35 17.55
N PRO A 231 -3.68 -21.43 16.65
CA PRO A 231 -2.98 -21.10 15.43
C PRO A 231 -1.61 -20.46 15.71
N ARG A 232 -0.67 -20.68 14.81
CA ARG A 232 0.67 -20.11 14.91
C ARG A 232 0.65 -18.60 14.71
N ALA A 233 1.59 -17.89 15.33
CA ALA A 233 1.72 -16.44 15.18
C ALA A 233 1.88 -16.02 13.72
N GLU A 234 2.57 -16.85 12.91
CA GLU A 234 2.77 -16.61 11.48
C GLU A 234 1.46 -16.71 10.69
N GLU A 235 0.56 -17.64 11.05
CA GLU A 235 -0.76 -17.77 10.40
C GLU A 235 -1.64 -16.56 10.69
N ILE A 236 -1.58 -16.05 11.91
CA ILE A 236 -2.28 -14.81 12.29
C ILE A 236 -1.67 -13.60 11.58
N ALA A 237 -0.33 -13.53 11.46
CA ALA A 237 0.35 -12.45 10.75
C ALA A 237 0.00 -12.46 9.25
N ASP A 238 -0.04 -13.65 8.62
CA ASP A 238 -0.46 -13.81 7.23
C ASP A 238 -1.91 -13.35 7.02
N ALA A 239 -2.84 -13.76 7.89
CA ALA A 239 -4.23 -13.32 7.80
C ALA A 239 -4.40 -11.80 7.98
N ARG A 240 -3.59 -11.17 8.85
CA ARG A 240 -3.56 -9.70 8.99
C ARG A 240 -3.03 -9.01 7.74
N ALA A 241 -1.98 -9.56 7.14
CA ALA A 241 -1.42 -9.02 5.89
C ALA A 241 -2.44 -9.10 4.74
N GLN A 242 -3.17 -10.22 4.62
CA GLN A 242 -4.24 -10.37 3.63
C GLN A 242 -5.41 -9.41 3.85
N LEU A 243 -5.77 -9.13 5.10
CA LEU A 243 -6.77 -8.11 5.44
C LEU A 243 -6.28 -6.72 5.04
N ALA A 244 -5.03 -6.37 5.35
CA ALA A 244 -4.44 -5.09 4.98
C ALA A 244 -4.36 -4.91 3.44
N GLU A 245 -4.02 -5.96 2.69
CA GLU A 245 -4.05 -5.96 1.23
C GLU A 245 -5.45 -5.67 0.69
N ALA A 246 -6.48 -6.35 1.22
CA ALA A 246 -7.87 -6.12 0.82
C ALA A 246 -8.32 -4.68 1.12
N GLN A 247 -7.91 -4.12 2.27
CA GLN A 247 -8.18 -2.72 2.63
C GLN A 247 -7.50 -1.73 1.69
N ALA A 248 -6.22 -1.97 1.34
CA ALA A 248 -5.50 -1.14 0.39
C ALA A 248 -6.14 -1.18 -1.00
N ARG A 249 -6.67 -2.33 -1.41
CA ARG A 249 -7.43 -2.47 -2.67
C ARG A 249 -8.72 -1.65 -2.65
N LEU A 250 -9.47 -1.66 -1.57
CA LEU A 250 -10.65 -0.81 -1.42
C LEU A 250 -10.29 0.67 -1.51
N GLU A 251 -9.20 1.08 -0.86
CA GLU A 251 -8.76 2.48 -0.88
C GLU A 251 -8.36 2.92 -2.29
N GLN A 252 -7.69 2.06 -3.06
CA GLN A 252 -7.41 2.31 -4.47
C GLN A 252 -8.68 2.55 -5.29
N ILE A 253 -9.72 1.73 -5.06
CA ILE A 253 -11.00 1.88 -5.77
C ILE A 253 -11.70 3.18 -5.36
N LYS A 254 -11.64 3.58 -4.09
CA LYS A 254 -12.21 4.86 -3.64
C LYS A 254 -11.55 6.05 -4.33
N VAL A 255 -10.22 6.05 -4.44
CA VAL A 255 -9.50 7.09 -5.20
C VAL A 255 -9.96 7.11 -6.66
N GLN A 256 -10.17 5.94 -7.28
CA GLN A 256 -10.69 5.89 -8.65
C GLN A 256 -12.13 6.41 -8.75
N LEU A 257 -12.97 6.17 -7.74
CA LEU A 257 -14.33 6.71 -7.67
C LEU A 257 -14.35 8.24 -7.55
N GLU A 258 -13.42 8.82 -6.78
CA GLU A 258 -13.26 10.28 -6.67
C GLU A 258 -12.86 10.91 -8.01
N GLU A 259 -12.01 10.25 -8.79
CA GLU A 259 -11.63 10.66 -10.15
C GLU A 259 -12.77 10.49 -11.17
N GLY A 260 -13.87 9.84 -10.80
CA GLY A 260 -15.11 9.78 -11.59
C GLY A 260 -15.82 11.13 -11.74
N GLU A 261 -15.45 12.13 -10.93
CA GLU A 261 -15.87 13.52 -11.07
C GLU A 261 -14.63 14.40 -11.36
N VAL A 262 -14.60 15.00 -12.56
CA VAL A 262 -13.56 15.98 -12.89
C VAL A 262 -13.94 17.32 -12.29
N LYS A 263 -13.07 17.86 -11.44
CA LYS A 263 -13.28 19.11 -10.72
C LYS A 263 -12.28 20.18 -11.15
N SER A 264 -12.69 21.44 -11.07
CA SER A 264 -11.77 22.57 -11.26
C SER A 264 -10.78 22.64 -10.10
N SER A 265 -9.49 22.83 -10.43
CA SER A 265 -8.42 23.02 -9.42
C SER A 265 -8.35 24.45 -8.87
N ALA A 266 -8.91 25.43 -9.60
CA ALA A 266 -8.87 26.84 -9.24
C ALA A 266 -10.14 27.57 -9.68
N ALA A 267 -10.32 28.80 -9.21
CA ALA A 267 -11.34 29.70 -9.75
C ALA A 267 -10.94 30.11 -11.19
N ALA A 268 -11.78 29.76 -12.16
CA ALA A 268 -11.45 29.91 -13.57
C ALA A 268 -12.70 30.13 -14.43
N THR A 269 -12.50 30.47 -15.69
CA THR A 269 -13.56 30.45 -16.72
C THR A 269 -13.34 29.28 -17.65
N VAL A 270 -14.38 28.53 -17.97
CA VAL A 270 -14.33 27.44 -18.95
C VAL A 270 -14.12 28.03 -20.33
N GLU A 271 -12.96 27.78 -20.95
CA GLU A 271 -12.67 28.26 -22.29
C GLU A 271 -13.19 27.31 -23.36
N VAL A 272 -12.83 26.05 -23.23
CA VAL A 272 -13.22 24.99 -24.18
C VAL A 272 -13.65 23.77 -23.41
N LEU A 273 -14.76 23.20 -23.85
CA LEU A 273 -15.28 21.94 -23.35
C LEU A 273 -15.18 20.89 -24.47
N SER A 274 -14.24 19.97 -24.33
CA SER A 274 -13.89 19.01 -25.38
C SER A 274 -14.74 17.76 -25.39
N VAL A 275 -15.78 17.67 -24.55
CA VAL A 275 -16.54 16.44 -24.30
C VAL A 275 -18.05 16.72 -24.27
N ARG A 276 -18.83 15.67 -24.59
CA ARG A 276 -20.30 15.68 -24.56
C ARG A 276 -20.82 14.47 -23.78
N PRO A 277 -22.02 14.54 -23.23
CA PRO A 277 -22.66 13.38 -22.64
C PRO A 277 -22.74 12.21 -23.64
N GLY A 278 -22.32 11.01 -23.19
CA GLY A 278 -22.23 9.80 -24.02
C GLY A 278 -20.85 9.50 -24.61
N ASP A 279 -19.95 10.48 -24.66
CA ASP A 279 -18.58 10.27 -25.15
C ASP A 279 -17.82 9.24 -24.28
N LEU A 280 -16.94 8.46 -24.94
CA LEU A 280 -16.05 7.52 -24.26
C LEU A 280 -14.63 8.08 -24.29
N LEU A 281 -14.06 8.32 -23.11
CA LEU A 281 -12.75 8.92 -22.94
C LEU A 281 -11.72 7.93 -22.42
N THR A 282 -10.51 8.08 -22.91
CA THR A 282 -9.36 7.34 -22.38
C THR A 282 -8.79 8.04 -21.14
N PRO A 283 -8.12 7.29 -20.23
CA PRO A 283 -7.43 7.88 -19.10
C PRO A 283 -6.46 9.00 -19.51
N ASN A 284 -6.38 10.06 -18.70
CA ASN A 284 -5.56 11.25 -18.91
C ASN A 284 -5.94 12.13 -20.12
N GLN A 285 -7.09 11.89 -20.74
CA GLN A 285 -7.59 12.76 -21.79
C GLN A 285 -8.16 14.05 -21.18
N THR A 286 -7.81 15.20 -21.81
CA THR A 286 -8.31 16.52 -21.39
C THR A 286 -9.81 16.64 -21.71
N VAL A 287 -10.60 17.01 -20.73
CA VAL A 287 -12.05 17.24 -20.86
C VAL A 287 -12.39 18.71 -21.00
N ALA A 288 -11.64 19.59 -20.36
CA ALA A 288 -11.85 21.03 -20.45
C ALA A 288 -10.53 21.81 -20.34
N ARG A 289 -10.50 22.97 -20.98
CA ARG A 289 -9.50 24.02 -20.75
C ARG A 289 -10.13 25.13 -19.94
N LEU A 290 -9.44 25.52 -18.88
CA LEU A 290 -9.87 26.58 -17.99
C LEU A 290 -8.86 27.73 -18.03
N LEU A 291 -9.37 28.96 -18.02
CA LEU A 291 -8.58 30.18 -17.89
C LEU A 291 -8.65 30.65 -16.44
N GLU A 292 -7.53 30.65 -15.77
CA GLU A 292 -7.46 31.06 -14.35
C GLU A 292 -7.70 32.56 -14.21
N LYS A 293 -8.64 32.95 -13.36
CA LYS A 293 -9.15 34.32 -13.27
C LYS A 293 -8.10 35.34 -12.79
N ASP A 294 -7.30 34.96 -11.82
CA ASP A 294 -6.39 35.85 -11.11
C ASP A 294 -4.94 35.81 -11.63
N GLN A 295 -4.68 35.06 -12.70
CA GLN A 295 -3.35 34.85 -13.27
C GLN A 295 -3.23 35.46 -14.66
N ILE A 296 -3.66 36.74 -14.78
CA ILE A 296 -3.54 37.49 -16.02
C ILE A 296 -2.19 38.23 -16.08
N PHE A 297 -1.53 38.13 -17.20
CA PHE A 297 -0.25 38.80 -17.45
C PHE A 297 -0.15 39.27 -18.87
N VAL A 298 0.67 40.31 -19.11
CA VAL A 298 1.10 40.69 -20.44
C VAL A 298 2.42 40.04 -20.74
N ARG A 299 2.53 39.45 -21.91
CA ARG A 299 3.79 39.01 -22.46
C ARG A 299 4.26 40.07 -23.48
N VAL A 300 5.35 40.75 -23.15
CA VAL A 300 6.02 41.70 -24.04
C VAL A 300 7.37 41.17 -24.49
N PHE A 301 7.79 41.59 -25.66
CA PHE A 301 9.09 41.23 -26.22
C PHE A 301 10.01 42.42 -26.21
N ILE A 302 11.05 42.39 -25.41
CA ILE A 302 12.00 43.49 -25.21
C ILE A 302 13.28 43.16 -25.98
N PRO A 303 13.74 44.11 -26.89
CA PRO A 303 14.99 43.95 -27.60
C PRO A 303 16.20 43.88 -26.64
N GLU A 304 17.19 43.05 -26.98
CA GLU A 304 18.41 42.85 -26.18
C GLU A 304 19.07 44.16 -25.69
N PRO A 305 19.24 45.21 -26.51
CA PRO A 305 19.87 46.45 -26.06
C PRO A 305 19.14 47.17 -24.93
N GLN A 306 17.85 46.93 -24.78
CA GLN A 306 17.00 47.53 -23.71
C GLN A 306 16.80 46.64 -22.52
N LEU A 307 17.15 45.33 -22.60
CA LEU A 307 16.97 44.36 -21.53
C LEU A 307 17.71 44.74 -20.24
N GLY A 308 18.88 45.38 -20.38
CA GLY A 308 19.69 45.80 -19.20
C GLY A 308 19.00 46.83 -18.30
N THR A 309 17.91 47.46 -18.77
CA THR A 309 17.13 48.43 -17.99
C THR A 309 15.94 47.83 -17.29
N VAL A 310 15.63 46.55 -17.54
CA VAL A 310 14.45 45.84 -17.02
C VAL A 310 14.87 44.94 -15.85
N LYS A 311 14.11 45.00 -14.74
CA LYS A 311 14.36 44.21 -13.54
C LYS A 311 13.08 43.52 -13.08
N VAL A 312 13.22 42.33 -12.55
CA VAL A 312 12.12 41.65 -11.86
C VAL A 312 11.69 42.48 -10.65
N GLY A 313 10.37 42.63 -10.45
CA GLY A 313 9.79 43.50 -9.44
C GLY A 313 9.58 44.96 -9.90
N GLN A 314 10.02 45.34 -11.09
CA GLN A 314 9.85 46.70 -11.67
C GLN A 314 8.37 46.95 -11.97
N LYS A 315 7.87 48.13 -11.65
CA LYS A 315 6.49 48.56 -11.96
C LYS A 315 6.35 48.88 -13.43
N ALA A 316 5.19 48.60 -13.96
CA ALA A 316 4.84 48.90 -15.36
C ALA A 316 3.44 49.48 -15.42
N LYS A 317 3.24 50.42 -16.39
CA LYS A 317 1.92 50.91 -16.77
C LYS A 317 1.51 50.26 -18.07
N ILE A 318 0.32 49.72 -18.08
CA ILE A 318 -0.21 48.93 -19.19
C ILE A 318 -1.41 49.67 -19.74
N LYS A 319 -1.36 50.00 -21.04
CA LYS A 319 -2.43 50.58 -21.81
C LYS A 319 -2.99 49.56 -22.77
N VAL A 320 -4.31 49.42 -22.80
CA VAL A 320 -5.01 48.49 -23.69
C VAL A 320 -5.89 49.30 -24.63
N ASP A 321 -5.89 48.94 -25.91
CA ASP A 321 -6.65 49.70 -26.92
C ASP A 321 -8.14 49.78 -26.65
N SER A 322 -8.70 48.72 -26.04
CA SER A 322 -10.12 48.67 -25.66
C SER A 322 -10.49 49.63 -24.53
N PHE A 323 -9.49 50.15 -23.78
CA PHE A 323 -9.67 51.03 -22.63
C PHE A 323 -8.63 52.17 -22.70
N SER A 324 -8.69 53.00 -23.75
CA SER A 324 -7.69 53.99 -24.06
C SER A 324 -7.44 55.04 -22.97
N ASP A 325 -8.45 55.30 -22.12
CA ASP A 325 -8.40 56.30 -21.05
C ASP A 325 -8.02 55.71 -19.67
N GLN A 326 -7.80 54.37 -19.59
CA GLN A 326 -7.46 53.68 -18.34
C GLN A 326 -6.07 53.05 -18.44
N LEU A 327 -5.23 53.32 -17.45
CA LEU A 327 -3.95 52.65 -17.28
C LEU A 327 -4.08 51.59 -16.21
N PHE A 328 -3.56 50.38 -16.47
CA PHE A 328 -3.52 49.30 -15.52
C PHE A 328 -2.12 49.18 -14.93
N ASP A 329 -2.07 48.91 -13.63
CA ASP A 329 -0.80 48.70 -12.95
C ASP A 329 -0.35 47.25 -13.12
N GLY A 330 0.94 47.08 -13.41
CA GLY A 330 1.56 45.79 -13.50
C GLY A 330 2.94 45.73 -12.85
N VAL A 331 3.43 44.52 -12.63
CA VAL A 331 4.75 44.27 -12.04
C VAL A 331 5.44 43.18 -12.87
N VAL A 332 6.71 43.45 -13.24
CA VAL A 332 7.54 42.46 -13.93
C VAL A 332 7.74 41.24 -13.04
N GLU A 333 7.14 40.13 -13.47
CA GLU A 333 7.20 38.86 -12.74
C GLU A 333 8.42 38.01 -13.14
N GLN A 334 8.67 37.94 -14.45
CA GLN A 334 9.70 37.06 -15.00
C GLN A 334 10.30 37.68 -16.30
N ILE A 335 11.59 37.43 -16.47
CA ILE A 335 12.33 37.73 -17.70
C ILE A 335 12.86 36.39 -18.20
N ASN A 336 12.55 36.04 -19.48
CA ASN A 336 13.05 34.80 -20.06
C ASN A 336 14.57 34.85 -20.18
N SER A 337 15.26 33.79 -19.78
CA SER A 337 16.71 33.68 -19.89
C SER A 337 17.20 33.36 -21.32
N GLN A 338 16.30 32.90 -22.17
CA GLN A 338 16.60 32.62 -23.57
C GLN A 338 15.98 33.69 -24.47
N GLY A 339 16.76 34.24 -25.40
CA GLY A 339 16.26 35.10 -26.40
C GLY A 339 15.48 34.34 -27.47
N GLU A 340 14.36 34.91 -27.87
CA GLU A 340 13.52 34.41 -28.95
C GLU A 340 13.73 35.29 -30.20
N PHE A 341 13.61 34.68 -31.37
CA PHE A 341 13.57 35.48 -32.61
C PHE A 341 12.10 35.76 -32.92
N THR A 342 11.80 37.01 -33.22
CA THR A 342 10.44 37.35 -33.70
C THR A 342 10.10 36.45 -34.88
N PRO A 343 8.89 35.86 -34.94
CA PRO A 343 8.52 34.88 -35.95
C PRO A 343 8.30 35.56 -37.32
N ARG A 344 9.35 36.00 -37.95
CA ARG A 344 9.41 36.34 -39.37
C ARG A 344 10.60 35.65 -40.01
N ASN A 345 10.31 34.81 -41.00
CA ASN A 345 11.31 34.10 -41.81
C ASN A 345 12.20 35.08 -42.58
N VAL A 346 13.34 35.49 -42.02
CA VAL A 346 14.30 36.31 -42.78
C VAL A 346 15.74 35.96 -42.39
N GLN A 347 16.56 35.71 -43.42
CA GLN A 347 17.93 35.20 -43.33
C GLN A 347 18.96 36.32 -43.67
N SER A 348 18.88 37.51 -43.11
CA SER A 348 19.88 38.53 -43.38
C SER A 348 20.72 38.92 -42.15
N ARG A 349 21.95 39.41 -42.37
CA ARG A 349 22.93 39.75 -41.30
C ARG A 349 22.46 40.88 -40.39
N ASP A 350 21.61 41.80 -40.90
CA ASP A 350 21.09 42.94 -40.14
C ASP A 350 19.98 42.54 -39.14
N GLU A 351 19.42 41.32 -39.26
CA GLU A 351 18.34 40.84 -38.39
C GLU A 351 18.81 40.13 -37.12
N ARG A 352 20.10 39.86 -36.94
CA ARG A 352 20.65 39.39 -35.67
C ARG A 352 20.54 40.43 -34.56
N ASN A 353 20.29 41.69 -34.88
CA ASN A 353 20.04 42.74 -33.90
C ASN A 353 18.60 42.75 -33.36
N HIS A 354 17.77 41.79 -33.75
CA HIS A 354 16.37 41.67 -33.34
C HIS A 354 16.10 40.49 -32.39
N GLN A 355 17.13 40.06 -31.65
CA GLN A 355 16.90 39.13 -30.56
C GLN A 355 16.08 39.85 -29.50
N VAL A 356 14.94 39.23 -29.16
CA VAL A 356 14.01 39.74 -28.17
C VAL A 356 13.89 38.78 -27.02
N PHE A 357 13.67 39.32 -25.85
CA PHE A 357 13.45 38.52 -24.65
C PHE A 357 12.01 38.67 -24.19
N GLY A 358 11.33 37.55 -23.98
CA GLY A 358 9.98 37.53 -23.44
C GLY A 358 9.99 37.97 -21.97
N VAL A 359 9.23 39.00 -21.65
CA VAL A 359 9.04 39.50 -20.30
C VAL A 359 7.59 39.36 -19.94
N LYS A 360 7.35 38.69 -18.80
CA LYS A 360 6.02 38.47 -18.25
C LYS A 360 5.75 39.49 -17.15
N ILE A 361 4.67 40.25 -17.35
CA ILE A 361 4.26 41.31 -16.45
C ILE A 361 2.89 40.97 -15.88
N HIS A 362 2.82 40.68 -14.59
CA HIS A 362 1.56 40.43 -13.92
C HIS A 362 0.71 41.67 -13.82
N ILE A 363 -0.60 41.54 -14.08
CA ILE A 363 -1.57 42.63 -14.04
C ILE A 363 -2.64 42.35 -13.00
N ASP A 364 -2.97 43.33 -12.20
CA ASP A 364 -4.13 43.25 -11.29
C ASP A 364 -5.43 43.50 -12.09
N ASN A 365 -6.19 42.42 -12.33
CA ASN A 365 -7.45 42.46 -13.07
C ASN A 365 -8.67 42.22 -12.17
N ARG A 366 -8.71 42.80 -10.98
CA ARG A 366 -9.83 42.59 -10.00
C ARG A 366 -11.19 42.95 -10.60
N GLU A 367 -11.25 43.89 -11.51
CA GLU A 367 -12.50 44.29 -12.16
C GLU A 367 -12.94 43.36 -13.31
N GLY A 368 -12.10 42.37 -13.70
CA GLY A 368 -12.39 41.43 -14.78
C GLY A 368 -12.54 42.03 -16.17
N LYS A 369 -12.04 43.27 -16.39
CA LYS A 369 -12.14 44.00 -17.66
C LYS A 369 -11.21 43.48 -18.75
N LEU A 370 -10.02 43.01 -18.36
CA LEU A 370 -9.01 42.50 -19.26
C LEU A 370 -9.30 41.06 -19.64
N LYS A 371 -9.20 40.78 -20.95
CA LYS A 371 -9.40 39.43 -21.49
C LYS A 371 -8.15 38.92 -22.19
N PRO A 372 -7.83 37.64 -22.14
CA PRO A 372 -6.76 37.07 -22.96
C PRO A 372 -6.96 37.35 -24.44
N GLY A 373 -5.85 37.58 -25.16
CA GLY A 373 -5.84 37.95 -26.57
C GLY A 373 -5.92 39.45 -26.85
N MET A 374 -6.15 40.30 -25.85
CA MET A 374 -6.11 41.76 -26.06
C MET A 374 -4.66 42.22 -26.26
N ALA A 375 -4.46 43.14 -27.22
CA ALA A 375 -3.18 43.84 -27.39
C ALA A 375 -3.00 44.86 -26.26
N ALA A 376 -1.77 45.01 -25.81
CA ALA A 376 -1.42 45.91 -24.72
C ALA A 376 -0.06 46.56 -24.97
N ASP A 377 0.02 47.86 -24.71
CA ASP A 377 1.26 48.63 -24.72
C ASP A 377 1.74 48.85 -23.30
N VAL A 378 2.97 48.49 -23.05
CA VAL A 378 3.60 48.51 -21.71
C VAL A 378 4.67 49.55 -21.65
N THR A 379 4.61 50.43 -20.66
CA THR A 379 5.64 51.40 -20.31
C THR A 379 6.21 51.04 -18.95
N LEU A 380 7.52 50.80 -18.88
CA LEU A 380 8.23 50.46 -17.64
C LEU A 380 8.56 51.70 -16.84
N GLU A 381 8.18 51.74 -15.56
CA GLU A 381 8.60 52.84 -14.66
C GLU A 381 10.08 52.64 -14.28
N LYS A 382 10.81 53.77 -14.17
CA LYS A 382 12.25 53.76 -13.89
C LYS A 382 12.56 53.43 -12.43
#